data_519613ee7af00a45481da5327adeb018
#
_entry.id   519613ee7af00a45481da5327adeb018
#
_cell.length_a   1.000
_cell.length_b   1.000
_cell.length_c   1.000
_cell.angle_alpha   90.00
_cell.angle_beta   90.00
_cell.angle_gamma   90.00
#
_symmetry.space_group_name_H-M   'P 1'
#
loop_
_entity.id
_entity.type
_entity.pdbx_description
1 polymer ?
#
loop_
_entity_poly.entity_id
_entity_poly.type
_entity_poly.pdbx_seq_one_letter_code
_entity_poly.pdbx_strand_id
1 'polypeptide(L)'
;MQEQTAVIVLAAGAGTRMRSKTPKVLHPLAGRSMLAHALYAAHAIDPRHLVTVVGHDREQVGAAAAAVATELDREIVPVVQEQQLGTGHAVQVGLSGLPADFSGDVIVTSGDVPLLDGHTLVALLDEHRSYAERPAVTVLTFVPEDPNGYGRIVRDADGEVAEIVEHADATPEQAAIREVNSGVYAFDAGVLRTMLGRLSTANAQHELYLTDVLRLAREAGYPVQGARLVDSAKVTGVNDRVQLAAAAHTLNRYILERHMRAGVTIMDPATTWIDTDVRIGRDTVVRPGVQLLGTTVIGEDAEIGPDSTLTNTVVGDGARVIRTHGEAAVVAAGATVGPFSYLRPGTVLGESGKIGAFVETKNVEIGRHTKVPHLTYIGDATIGEHSNIGASSVFVNYDGVRKHRTVVGSHVRTGSDTMFIAPVTVGDGAYTGAGTVLREDVPPGALAVSGGPQRNIENWVQRKRPGTAAADAAAKALAAEETPGRATKLKDGNQQ
;
A
#
# COMPACT_ATOMS: atom_id res chain seq x y z
N MET A 1 27.93 -25.15 -18.22
CA MET A 1 26.51 -24.78 -18.44
C MET A 1 26.03 -24.19 -17.15
N GLN A 2 25.37 -23.02 -17.19
CA GLN A 2 24.80 -22.44 -15.99
C GLN A 2 23.72 -23.40 -15.46
N GLU A 3 23.78 -23.79 -14.19
CA GLU A 3 22.82 -24.71 -13.60
C GLU A 3 21.43 -24.09 -13.66
N GLN A 4 20.48 -24.78 -14.24
CA GLN A 4 19.11 -24.28 -14.42
C GLN A 4 18.34 -24.42 -13.11
N THR A 5 17.58 -23.40 -12.76
CA THR A 5 16.69 -23.40 -11.59
C THR A 5 15.24 -23.25 -12.04
N ALA A 6 14.36 -24.03 -11.44
CA ALA A 6 12.91 -23.83 -11.52
C ALA A 6 12.36 -23.54 -10.12
N VAL A 7 11.26 -22.78 -10.05
CA VAL A 7 10.53 -22.55 -8.79
C VAL A 7 9.08 -23.01 -8.96
N ILE A 8 8.59 -23.75 -7.99
CA ILE A 8 7.20 -24.19 -7.87
C ILE A 8 6.60 -23.51 -6.62
N VAL A 9 5.60 -22.66 -6.83
CA VAL A 9 4.85 -21.99 -5.76
C VAL A 9 3.53 -22.68 -5.55
N LEU A 10 3.33 -23.28 -4.38
CA LEU A 10 2.10 -24.00 -4.03
C LEU A 10 1.02 -23.02 -3.57
N ALA A 11 -0.10 -22.96 -4.30
CA ALA A 11 -1.21 -22.05 -4.02
C ALA A 11 -2.59 -22.73 -4.15
N ALA A 12 -2.66 -24.06 -4.02
CA ALA A 12 -3.87 -24.87 -4.27
C ALA A 12 -4.78 -25.03 -3.04
N GLY A 13 -4.35 -24.63 -1.85
CA GLY A 13 -5.05 -24.88 -0.59
C GLY A 13 -6.35 -24.07 -0.43
N ALA A 14 -7.40 -24.71 0.08
CA ALA A 14 -8.73 -24.11 0.26
C ALA A 14 -8.81 -22.97 1.32
N GLY A 15 -7.87 -22.90 2.28
CA GLY A 15 -7.77 -21.81 3.24
C GLY A 15 -8.99 -21.57 4.12
N THR A 16 -9.73 -22.60 4.50
CA THR A 16 -11.03 -22.52 5.21
C THR A 16 -10.97 -21.74 6.52
N ARG A 17 -9.83 -21.74 7.23
CA ARG A 17 -9.60 -21.00 8.48
C ARG A 17 -9.66 -19.47 8.32
N MET A 18 -9.47 -18.95 7.10
CA MET A 18 -9.60 -17.53 6.81
C MET A 18 -11.05 -17.01 6.92
N ARG A 19 -12.04 -17.91 6.80
CA ARG A 19 -13.49 -17.58 6.84
C ARG A 19 -13.83 -16.42 5.89
N SER A 20 -13.36 -16.51 4.65
CA SER A 20 -13.43 -15.43 3.66
C SER A 20 -13.97 -15.94 2.32
N LYS A 21 -14.58 -15.02 1.55
CA LYS A 21 -14.89 -15.23 0.14
C LYS A 21 -13.65 -15.04 -0.76
N THR A 22 -12.64 -14.37 -0.22
CA THR A 22 -11.34 -14.19 -0.91
C THR A 22 -10.47 -15.40 -0.63
N PRO A 23 -9.89 -16.03 -1.65
CA PRO A 23 -8.94 -17.13 -1.48
C PRO A 23 -7.81 -16.74 -0.52
N LYS A 24 -7.35 -17.70 0.31
CA LYS A 24 -6.34 -17.45 1.35
C LYS A 24 -5.13 -16.66 0.82
N VAL A 25 -4.56 -17.12 -0.26
CA VAL A 25 -3.32 -16.56 -0.84
C VAL A 25 -3.51 -15.18 -1.50
N LEU A 26 -4.75 -14.74 -1.69
CA LEU A 26 -5.08 -13.44 -2.28
C LEU A 26 -5.36 -12.34 -1.24
N HIS A 27 -5.30 -12.65 0.06
CA HIS A 27 -5.41 -11.62 1.08
C HIS A 27 -4.26 -10.62 0.99
N PRO A 28 -4.56 -9.31 1.07
CA PRO A 28 -3.56 -8.26 0.93
C PRO A 28 -2.67 -8.13 2.16
N LEU A 29 -1.41 -7.79 1.91
CA LEU A 29 -0.37 -7.53 2.88
C LEU A 29 0.56 -6.45 2.34
N ALA A 30 0.60 -5.28 2.96
CA ALA A 30 1.42 -4.14 2.52
C ALA A 30 1.34 -3.87 1.00
N GLY A 31 0.11 -3.75 0.47
CA GLY A 31 -0.17 -3.40 -0.93
C GLY A 31 -0.17 -4.56 -1.93
N ARG A 32 0.31 -5.76 -1.56
CA ARG A 32 0.34 -6.94 -2.42
C ARG A 32 -0.43 -8.11 -1.82
N SER A 33 -0.92 -9.05 -2.65
CA SER A 33 -1.44 -10.32 -2.11
C SER A 33 -0.30 -11.20 -1.58
N MET A 34 -0.60 -12.14 -0.67
CA MET A 34 0.40 -13.10 -0.18
C MET A 34 1.05 -13.88 -1.33
N LEU A 35 0.24 -14.30 -2.33
CA LEU A 35 0.76 -14.95 -3.53
C LEU A 35 1.72 -14.04 -4.30
N ALA A 36 1.40 -12.76 -4.46
CA ALA A 36 2.29 -11.82 -5.13
C ALA A 36 3.63 -11.73 -4.41
N HIS A 37 3.66 -11.62 -3.07
CA HIS A 37 4.92 -11.64 -2.31
C HIS A 37 5.75 -12.89 -2.61
N ALA A 38 5.13 -14.08 -2.60
CA ALA A 38 5.82 -15.33 -2.90
C ALA A 38 6.37 -15.39 -4.34
N LEU A 39 5.60 -14.89 -5.32
CA LEU A 39 6.03 -14.83 -6.72
C LEU A 39 7.16 -13.81 -6.95
N TYR A 40 7.12 -12.66 -6.29
CA TYR A 40 8.22 -11.69 -6.34
C TYR A 40 9.50 -12.24 -5.68
N ALA A 41 9.37 -12.96 -4.56
CA ALA A 41 10.51 -13.62 -3.94
C ALA A 41 11.11 -14.71 -4.86
N ALA A 42 10.25 -15.51 -5.50
CA ALA A 42 10.65 -16.51 -6.47
C ALA A 42 11.32 -15.90 -7.71
N HIS A 43 10.81 -14.78 -8.22
CA HIS A 43 11.40 -14.06 -9.35
C HIS A 43 12.83 -13.56 -9.03
N ALA A 44 13.09 -13.16 -7.80
CA ALA A 44 14.37 -12.57 -7.40
C ALA A 44 15.59 -13.51 -7.55
N ILE A 45 15.38 -14.85 -7.63
CA ILE A 45 16.45 -15.81 -7.90
C ILE A 45 16.66 -16.08 -9.40
N ASP A 46 15.98 -15.33 -10.27
CA ASP A 46 16.01 -15.44 -11.73
C ASP A 46 15.87 -16.89 -12.26
N PRO A 47 14.80 -17.62 -11.87
CA PRO A 47 14.63 -19.00 -12.27
C PRO A 47 14.33 -19.10 -13.76
N ARG A 48 14.77 -20.16 -14.41
CA ARG A 48 14.42 -20.42 -15.83
C ARG A 48 12.93 -20.69 -16.01
N HIS A 49 12.29 -21.34 -15.04
CA HIS A 49 10.86 -21.66 -15.03
C HIS A 49 10.25 -21.26 -13.68
N LEU A 50 9.11 -20.62 -13.73
CA LEU A 50 8.31 -20.29 -12.57
C LEU A 50 6.90 -20.86 -12.74
N VAL A 51 6.53 -21.77 -11.86
CA VAL A 51 5.27 -22.51 -11.90
C VAL A 51 4.45 -22.17 -10.66
N THR A 52 3.15 -21.96 -10.83
CA THR A 52 2.21 -21.78 -9.72
C THR A 52 1.19 -22.91 -9.74
N VAL A 53 1.12 -23.68 -8.65
CA VAL A 53 0.12 -24.75 -8.51
C VAL A 53 -1.15 -24.12 -7.92
N VAL A 54 -2.23 -24.12 -8.70
CA VAL A 54 -3.54 -23.62 -8.32
C VAL A 54 -4.51 -24.78 -8.12
N GLY A 55 -5.56 -24.60 -7.32
CA GLY A 55 -6.55 -25.65 -7.05
C GLY A 55 -7.91 -25.04 -6.77
N HIS A 56 -8.27 -24.91 -5.50
CA HIS A 56 -9.50 -24.20 -5.11
C HIS A 56 -9.43 -22.74 -5.56
N ASP A 57 -10.54 -22.22 -6.11
CA ASP A 57 -10.62 -20.86 -6.66
C ASP A 57 -9.58 -20.56 -7.78
N ARG A 58 -9.24 -21.57 -8.59
CA ARG A 58 -8.21 -21.50 -9.64
C ARG A 58 -8.33 -20.31 -10.59
N GLU A 59 -9.54 -19.85 -10.87
CA GLU A 59 -9.76 -18.68 -11.75
C GLU A 59 -9.23 -17.39 -11.12
N GLN A 60 -9.56 -17.14 -9.85
CA GLN A 60 -9.13 -15.93 -9.15
C GLN A 60 -7.62 -15.97 -8.86
N VAL A 61 -7.11 -17.12 -8.40
CA VAL A 61 -5.69 -17.30 -8.09
C VAL A 61 -4.84 -17.25 -9.37
N GLY A 62 -5.31 -17.88 -10.45
CA GLY A 62 -4.67 -17.83 -11.76
C GLY A 62 -4.63 -16.41 -12.35
N ALA A 63 -5.73 -15.67 -12.26
CA ALA A 63 -5.77 -14.27 -12.71
C ALA A 63 -4.80 -13.38 -11.91
N ALA A 64 -4.69 -13.58 -10.60
CA ALA A 64 -3.73 -12.85 -9.77
C ALA A 64 -2.27 -13.20 -10.14
N ALA A 65 -1.96 -14.47 -10.40
CA ALA A 65 -0.64 -14.88 -10.88
C ALA A 65 -0.31 -14.28 -12.26
N ALA A 66 -1.29 -14.22 -13.18
CA ALA A 66 -1.12 -13.60 -14.50
C ALA A 66 -0.88 -12.08 -14.42
N ALA A 67 -1.52 -11.39 -13.48
CA ALA A 67 -1.24 -9.98 -13.23
C ALA A 67 0.22 -9.77 -12.79
N VAL A 68 0.70 -10.57 -11.83
CA VAL A 68 2.11 -10.53 -11.40
C VAL A 68 3.06 -10.90 -12.54
N ALA A 69 2.71 -11.86 -13.40
CA ALA A 69 3.50 -12.23 -14.59
C ALA A 69 3.70 -11.01 -15.52
N THR A 70 2.63 -10.22 -15.71
CA THR A 70 2.67 -8.99 -16.51
C THR A 70 3.54 -7.91 -15.86
N GLU A 71 3.43 -7.72 -14.54
CA GLU A 71 4.24 -6.73 -13.78
C GLU A 71 5.74 -7.08 -13.80
N LEU A 72 6.08 -8.37 -13.77
CA LEU A 72 7.45 -8.87 -13.76
C LEU A 72 8.05 -9.06 -15.17
N ASP A 73 7.26 -8.88 -16.23
CA ASP A 73 7.61 -9.22 -17.62
C ASP A 73 8.20 -10.65 -17.71
N ARG A 74 7.53 -11.60 -17.07
CA ARG A 74 7.98 -12.98 -16.93
C ARG A 74 6.83 -13.97 -17.04
N GLU A 75 7.08 -15.08 -17.76
CA GLU A 75 6.13 -16.18 -17.81
C GLU A 75 6.01 -16.86 -16.42
N ILE A 76 4.77 -17.01 -15.94
CA ILE A 76 4.40 -17.80 -14.76
C ILE A 76 3.40 -18.85 -15.24
N VAL A 77 3.78 -20.11 -15.21
CA VAL A 77 2.98 -21.23 -15.73
C VAL A 77 2.00 -21.70 -14.64
N PRO A 78 0.68 -21.48 -14.79
CA PRO A 78 -0.28 -22.05 -13.86
C PRO A 78 -0.54 -23.52 -14.18
N VAL A 79 -0.51 -24.39 -13.17
CA VAL A 79 -0.92 -25.80 -13.28
C VAL A 79 -1.99 -26.10 -12.25
N VAL A 80 -2.98 -26.94 -12.63
CA VAL A 80 -4.17 -27.15 -11.79
C VAL A 80 -4.06 -28.47 -11.03
N GLN A 81 -4.08 -28.41 -9.71
CA GLN A 81 -4.29 -29.56 -8.84
C GLN A 81 -5.79 -29.85 -8.69
N GLU A 82 -6.32 -30.74 -9.51
CA GLU A 82 -7.77 -31.07 -9.53
C GLU A 82 -8.23 -31.77 -8.24
N GLN A 83 -7.38 -32.62 -7.66
CA GLN A 83 -7.64 -33.32 -6.40
C GLN A 83 -6.58 -32.96 -5.38
N GLN A 84 -6.98 -32.57 -4.19
CA GLN A 84 -6.07 -32.21 -3.10
C GLN A 84 -5.63 -33.47 -2.34
N LEU A 85 -4.67 -34.20 -2.89
CA LEU A 85 -4.13 -35.42 -2.31
C LEU A 85 -2.87 -35.21 -1.47
N GLY A 86 -2.63 -33.99 -1.03
CA GLY A 86 -1.48 -33.61 -0.21
C GLY A 86 -0.41 -32.81 -0.96
N THR A 87 0.63 -32.39 -0.19
CA THR A 87 1.70 -31.51 -0.68
C THR A 87 2.62 -32.20 -1.70
N GLY A 88 2.88 -33.47 -1.55
CA GLY A 88 3.62 -34.27 -2.54
C GLY A 88 2.91 -34.33 -3.90
N HIS A 89 1.58 -34.52 -3.88
CA HIS A 89 0.79 -34.50 -5.12
C HIS A 89 0.82 -33.08 -5.74
N ALA A 90 0.75 -32.01 -4.94
CA ALA A 90 0.84 -30.66 -5.47
C ALA A 90 2.18 -30.42 -6.20
N VAL A 91 3.29 -30.95 -5.68
CA VAL A 91 4.60 -30.84 -6.33
C VAL A 91 4.68 -31.71 -7.58
N GLN A 92 4.08 -32.91 -7.59
CA GLN A 92 3.96 -33.76 -8.82
C GLN A 92 3.25 -32.98 -9.94
N VAL A 93 2.14 -32.30 -9.59
CA VAL A 93 1.41 -31.46 -10.54
C VAL A 93 2.28 -30.26 -10.95
N GLY A 94 2.98 -29.62 -10.02
CA GLY A 94 3.91 -28.52 -10.31
C GLY A 94 5.01 -28.89 -11.31
N LEU A 95 5.57 -30.07 -11.18
CA LEU A 95 6.58 -30.62 -12.13
C LEU A 95 6.04 -30.82 -13.54
N SER A 96 4.74 -31.02 -13.73
CA SER A 96 4.14 -31.09 -15.07
C SER A 96 4.17 -29.77 -15.84
N GLY A 97 4.36 -28.66 -15.15
CA GLY A 97 4.58 -27.33 -15.76
C GLY A 97 6.01 -27.07 -16.21
N LEU A 98 6.93 -28.02 -15.97
CA LEU A 98 8.31 -27.98 -16.44
C LEU A 98 8.51 -28.86 -17.67
N PRO A 99 9.49 -28.55 -18.53
CA PRO A 99 9.90 -29.50 -19.60
C PRO A 99 10.20 -30.88 -19.04
N ALA A 100 9.83 -31.94 -19.78
CA ALA A 100 10.00 -33.30 -19.33
C ALA A 100 11.49 -33.68 -19.10
N ASP A 101 12.39 -33.06 -19.86
CA ASP A 101 13.85 -33.20 -19.79
C ASP A 101 14.52 -32.17 -18.87
N PHE A 102 13.74 -31.35 -18.16
CA PHE A 102 14.31 -30.36 -17.21
C PHE A 102 15.19 -31.09 -16.19
N SER A 103 16.43 -30.67 -16.12
CA SER A 103 17.42 -31.08 -15.13
C SER A 103 18.02 -29.85 -14.45
N GLY A 104 18.24 -29.92 -13.15
CA GLY A 104 18.74 -28.82 -12.36
C GLY A 104 18.03 -28.74 -11.01
N ASP A 105 18.00 -27.58 -10.40
CA ASP A 105 17.41 -27.39 -9.09
C ASP A 105 15.93 -26.99 -9.18
N VAL A 106 15.12 -27.55 -8.30
CA VAL A 106 13.72 -27.17 -8.10
C VAL A 106 13.55 -26.61 -6.70
N ILE A 107 13.28 -25.32 -6.62
CA ILE A 107 12.84 -24.70 -5.38
C ILE A 107 11.33 -24.93 -5.25
N VAL A 108 10.89 -25.43 -4.11
CA VAL A 108 9.47 -25.52 -3.74
C VAL A 108 9.19 -24.56 -2.60
N THR A 109 8.18 -23.72 -2.75
CA THR A 109 7.72 -22.79 -1.72
C THR A 109 6.19 -22.69 -1.74
N SER A 110 5.61 -21.93 -0.82
CA SER A 110 4.15 -21.79 -0.69
C SER A 110 3.70 -20.33 -0.79
N GLY A 111 2.55 -20.11 -1.42
CA GLY A 111 1.92 -18.79 -1.57
C GLY A 111 1.37 -18.19 -0.29
N ASP A 112 1.41 -18.91 0.82
CA ASP A 112 0.97 -18.47 2.14
C ASP A 112 2.11 -18.16 3.12
N VAL A 113 3.35 -18.06 2.61
CA VAL A 113 4.55 -17.63 3.35
C VAL A 113 5.01 -16.25 2.83
N PRO A 114 4.25 -15.18 3.10
CA PRO A 114 4.42 -13.89 2.42
C PRO A 114 5.67 -13.10 2.84
N LEU A 115 6.34 -13.47 3.92
CA LEU A 115 7.54 -12.81 4.42
C LEU A 115 8.83 -13.42 3.86
N LEU A 116 8.73 -14.55 3.16
CA LEU A 116 9.87 -15.17 2.48
C LEU A 116 10.37 -14.24 1.39
N ASP A 117 11.63 -13.86 1.45
CA ASP A 117 12.25 -12.95 0.49
C ASP A 117 13.23 -13.66 -0.46
N GLY A 118 13.58 -12.98 -1.56
CA GLY A 118 14.50 -13.52 -2.55
C GLY A 118 15.89 -13.79 -2.00
N HIS A 119 16.39 -13.01 -1.04
CA HIS A 119 17.69 -13.23 -0.41
C HIS A 119 17.74 -14.56 0.34
N THR A 120 16.66 -14.92 1.02
CA THR A 120 16.55 -16.22 1.72
C THR A 120 16.53 -17.38 0.72
N LEU A 121 15.84 -17.21 -0.42
CA LEU A 121 15.83 -18.25 -1.48
C LEU A 121 17.20 -18.39 -2.18
N VAL A 122 17.88 -17.27 -2.44
CA VAL A 122 19.28 -17.28 -2.96
C VAL A 122 20.19 -18.02 -1.98
N ALA A 123 20.13 -17.68 -0.69
CA ALA A 123 20.97 -18.33 0.31
C ALA A 123 20.71 -19.83 0.43
N LEU A 124 19.44 -20.26 0.34
CA LEU A 124 19.07 -21.70 0.31
C LEU A 124 19.67 -22.40 -0.91
N LEU A 125 19.57 -21.77 -2.09
CA LEU A 125 20.08 -22.32 -3.34
C LEU A 125 21.62 -22.41 -3.34
N ASP A 126 22.28 -21.36 -2.85
CA ASP A 126 23.74 -21.33 -2.71
C ASP A 126 24.22 -22.40 -1.73
N GLU A 127 23.54 -22.56 -0.59
CA GLU A 127 23.86 -23.61 0.38
C GLU A 127 23.65 -25.00 -0.26
N HIS A 128 22.52 -25.23 -0.94
CA HIS A 128 22.23 -26.48 -1.66
C HIS A 128 23.33 -26.86 -2.67
N ARG A 129 23.97 -25.87 -3.29
CA ARG A 129 25.03 -26.06 -4.31
C ARG A 129 26.45 -26.11 -3.74
N SER A 130 26.64 -25.71 -2.47
CA SER A 130 27.99 -25.54 -1.88
C SER A 130 28.62 -26.84 -1.39
N TYR A 131 27.84 -27.92 -1.21
CA TYR A 131 28.35 -29.20 -0.71
C TYR A 131 29.19 -29.92 -1.76
N ALA A 132 30.28 -30.57 -1.31
CA ALA A 132 31.18 -31.36 -2.18
C ALA A 132 30.45 -32.52 -2.84
N GLU A 133 29.54 -33.16 -2.13
CA GLU A 133 28.54 -34.07 -2.65
C GLU A 133 27.20 -33.39 -2.61
N ARG A 134 26.64 -33.10 -3.78
CA ARG A 134 25.40 -32.31 -3.91
C ARG A 134 24.24 -33.06 -3.26
N PRO A 135 23.53 -32.46 -2.32
CA PRO A 135 22.38 -33.09 -1.70
C PRO A 135 21.22 -33.20 -2.68
N ALA A 136 20.45 -34.29 -2.56
CA ALA A 136 19.20 -34.45 -3.30
C ALA A 136 18.11 -33.50 -2.80
N VAL A 137 18.17 -33.18 -1.52
CA VAL A 137 17.22 -32.26 -0.84
C VAL A 137 17.97 -31.41 0.17
N THR A 138 17.73 -30.11 0.13
CA THR A 138 18.03 -29.19 1.22
C THR A 138 16.72 -28.58 1.70
N VAL A 139 16.34 -28.83 2.96
CA VAL A 139 15.14 -28.25 3.57
C VAL A 139 15.50 -27.02 4.38
N LEU A 140 14.78 -25.93 4.19
CA LEU A 140 14.91 -24.76 5.06
C LEU A 140 14.22 -25.05 6.40
N THR A 141 14.96 -24.98 7.50
CA THR A 141 14.47 -25.26 8.85
C THR A 141 14.48 -24.02 9.72
N PHE A 142 13.69 -24.00 10.78
CA PHE A 142 13.68 -22.91 11.74
C PHE A 142 13.19 -23.36 13.12
N VAL A 143 13.31 -22.48 14.12
CA VAL A 143 12.83 -22.73 15.47
C VAL A 143 11.79 -21.65 15.82
N PRO A 144 10.49 -21.94 15.67
CA PRO A 144 9.43 -21.00 16.06
C PRO A 144 9.29 -20.92 17.59
N GLU A 145 8.59 -19.90 18.07
CA GLU A 145 8.18 -19.78 19.45
C GLU A 145 7.24 -20.93 19.85
N ASP A 146 6.23 -21.22 19.02
CA ASP A 146 5.34 -22.37 19.12
C ASP A 146 5.54 -23.32 17.91
N PRO A 147 6.06 -24.55 18.12
CA PRO A 147 6.26 -25.53 17.05
C PRO A 147 4.99 -26.29 16.64
N ASN A 148 3.85 -26.08 17.31
CA ASN A 148 2.63 -26.81 17.02
C ASN A 148 2.14 -26.61 15.56
N GLY A 149 1.71 -27.69 14.93
CA GLY A 149 1.22 -27.70 13.55
C GLY A 149 2.31 -27.78 12.47
N TYR A 150 3.59 -27.74 12.83
CA TYR A 150 4.70 -27.92 11.88
C TYR A 150 5.25 -29.35 11.93
N GLY A 151 5.78 -29.83 10.81
CA GLY A 151 6.58 -31.05 10.76
C GLY A 151 7.89 -30.89 11.53
N ARG A 152 8.28 -31.92 12.28
CA ARG A 152 9.50 -31.93 13.11
C ARG A 152 10.69 -32.42 12.33
N ILE A 153 11.82 -31.75 12.47
CA ILE A 153 13.11 -32.18 11.88
C ILE A 153 13.74 -33.18 12.84
N VAL A 154 13.73 -34.46 12.47
CA VAL A 154 14.40 -35.50 13.21
C VAL A 154 15.83 -35.61 12.71
N ARG A 155 16.81 -35.57 13.63
CA ARG A 155 18.24 -35.73 13.31
C ARG A 155 18.75 -37.06 13.86
N ASP A 156 19.73 -37.64 13.17
CA ASP A 156 20.40 -38.83 13.63
C ASP A 156 21.48 -38.56 14.68
N ALA A 157 22.24 -39.60 15.05
CA ALA A 157 23.29 -39.49 16.06
C ALA A 157 24.46 -38.60 15.64
N ASP A 158 24.68 -38.40 14.34
CA ASP A 158 25.72 -37.55 13.78
C ASP A 158 25.23 -36.11 13.58
N GLY A 159 23.96 -35.84 13.90
CA GLY A 159 23.32 -34.52 13.76
C GLY A 159 22.79 -34.22 12.36
N GLU A 160 22.85 -35.18 11.45
CA GLU A 160 22.33 -35.02 10.09
C GLU A 160 20.79 -35.20 10.06
N VAL A 161 20.12 -34.53 9.12
CA VAL A 161 18.66 -34.65 9.00
C VAL A 161 18.30 -36.06 8.53
N ALA A 162 17.51 -36.76 9.35
CA ALA A 162 17.08 -38.14 9.07
C ALA A 162 15.73 -38.17 8.38
N GLU A 163 14.75 -37.47 8.90
CA GLU A 163 13.39 -37.41 8.37
C GLU A 163 12.68 -36.16 8.85
N ILE A 164 11.53 -35.87 8.26
CA ILE A 164 10.57 -34.87 8.72
C ILE A 164 9.31 -35.62 9.10
N VAL A 165 8.89 -35.50 10.37
CA VAL A 165 7.67 -36.14 10.87
C VAL A 165 6.57 -35.07 11.00
N GLU A 166 5.47 -35.24 10.27
CA GLU A 166 4.34 -34.32 10.36
C GLU A 166 3.73 -34.31 11.76
N HIS A 167 3.19 -33.14 12.15
CA HIS A 167 2.65 -32.98 13.50
C HIS A 167 1.60 -34.02 13.88
N ALA A 168 0.76 -34.45 12.94
CA ALA A 168 -0.30 -35.44 13.14
C ALA A 168 0.22 -36.86 13.37
N ASP A 169 1.45 -37.15 12.92
CA ASP A 169 2.07 -38.48 12.99
C ASP A 169 3.17 -38.54 14.06
N ALA A 170 3.48 -37.42 14.75
CA ALA A 170 4.58 -37.30 15.68
C ALA A 170 4.30 -38.04 17.02
N THR A 171 5.27 -38.85 17.48
CA THR A 171 5.26 -39.36 18.87
C THR A 171 5.43 -38.22 19.86
N PRO A 172 5.14 -38.42 21.16
CA PRO A 172 5.38 -37.42 22.20
C PRO A 172 6.84 -36.91 22.23
N GLU A 173 7.81 -37.78 22.01
CA GLU A 173 9.24 -37.47 21.98
C GLU A 173 9.57 -36.61 20.75
N GLN A 174 9.03 -36.96 19.55
CA GLN A 174 9.20 -36.19 18.34
C GLN A 174 8.48 -34.83 18.43
N ALA A 175 7.29 -34.77 19.04
CA ALA A 175 6.55 -33.53 19.23
C ALA A 175 7.33 -32.52 20.13
N ALA A 176 8.24 -32.98 20.99
CA ALA A 176 9.10 -32.13 21.82
C ALA A 176 10.25 -31.46 21.03
N ILE A 177 10.55 -31.92 19.81
CA ILE A 177 11.57 -31.33 18.94
C ILE A 177 11.12 -29.90 18.57
N ARG A 178 12.01 -28.92 18.75
CA ARG A 178 11.72 -27.52 18.47
C ARG A 178 12.06 -27.07 17.05
N GLU A 179 13.00 -27.77 16.39
CA GLU A 179 13.36 -27.49 15.01
C GLU A 179 12.28 -28.06 14.07
N VAL A 180 11.78 -27.20 13.20
CA VAL A 180 10.63 -27.54 12.35
C VAL A 180 10.90 -27.28 10.86
N ASN A 181 10.11 -27.94 10.02
CA ASN A 181 10.08 -27.78 8.60
C ASN A 181 9.36 -26.46 8.22
N SER A 182 9.99 -25.66 7.36
CA SER A 182 9.38 -24.43 6.84
C SER A 182 8.42 -24.65 5.65
N GLY A 183 8.49 -25.81 5.01
CA GLY A 183 7.82 -26.05 3.72
C GLY A 183 8.55 -25.46 2.52
N VAL A 184 9.78 -24.97 2.70
CA VAL A 184 10.63 -24.44 1.62
C VAL A 184 11.82 -25.37 1.41
N TYR A 185 12.03 -25.76 0.15
CA TYR A 185 13.02 -26.78 -0.19
C TYR A 185 13.77 -26.41 -1.47
N ALA A 186 15.01 -26.88 -1.57
CA ALA A 186 15.76 -27.03 -2.81
C ALA A 186 15.95 -28.52 -3.10
N PHE A 187 15.61 -28.98 -4.29
CA PHE A 187 15.70 -30.37 -4.73
C PHE A 187 16.53 -30.48 -5.99
N ASP A 188 17.24 -31.61 -6.15
CA ASP A 188 17.61 -32.13 -7.46
C ASP A 188 16.36 -32.60 -8.20
N ALA A 189 16.12 -32.14 -9.43
CA ALA A 189 14.92 -32.44 -10.20
C ALA A 189 14.73 -33.91 -10.52
N GLY A 190 15.82 -34.63 -10.79
CA GLY A 190 15.81 -36.07 -11.15
C GLY A 190 15.43 -36.92 -9.93
N VAL A 191 16.07 -36.65 -8.80
CA VAL A 191 15.78 -37.35 -7.55
C VAL A 191 14.36 -37.01 -7.07
N LEU A 192 13.95 -35.76 -7.14
CA LEU A 192 12.58 -35.35 -6.77
C LEU A 192 11.52 -36.12 -7.55
N ARG A 193 11.62 -36.19 -8.87
CA ARG A 193 10.68 -37.01 -9.71
C ARG A 193 10.62 -38.45 -9.29
N THR A 194 11.79 -39.05 -9.02
CA THR A 194 11.89 -40.44 -8.62
C THR A 194 11.25 -40.71 -7.27
N MET A 195 11.52 -39.87 -6.29
CA MET A 195 11.00 -40.03 -4.92
C MET A 195 9.51 -39.75 -4.82
N LEU A 196 9.00 -38.73 -5.55
CA LEU A 196 7.56 -38.49 -5.62
C LEU A 196 6.76 -39.68 -6.12
N GLY A 197 7.32 -40.48 -7.09
CA GLY A 197 6.70 -41.72 -7.54
C GLY A 197 6.65 -42.86 -6.50
N ARG A 198 7.36 -42.72 -5.38
CA ARG A 198 7.41 -43.68 -4.26
C ARG A 198 6.58 -43.26 -3.04
N LEU A 199 5.96 -42.10 -3.06
CA LEU A 199 5.12 -41.61 -1.96
C LEU A 199 3.92 -42.53 -1.73
N SER A 200 3.50 -42.66 -0.46
CA SER A 200 2.33 -43.43 -0.07
C SER A 200 1.38 -42.57 0.80
N THR A 201 0.16 -43.03 0.92
CA THR A 201 -0.87 -42.42 1.78
C THR A 201 -1.00 -43.13 3.14
N ALA A 202 -0.01 -43.91 3.53
CA ALA A 202 0.00 -44.63 4.79
C ALA A 202 0.41 -43.74 5.98
N ASN A 203 -0.36 -42.71 6.20
CA ASN A 203 -0.15 -41.70 7.28
C ASN A 203 -1.50 -41.27 7.89
N ALA A 204 -1.47 -40.48 8.95
CA ALA A 204 -2.67 -40.05 9.67
C ALA A 204 -3.69 -39.25 8.85
N GLN A 205 -3.25 -38.53 7.81
CA GLN A 205 -4.12 -37.71 6.95
C GLN A 205 -4.52 -38.40 5.64
N HIS A 206 -3.96 -39.58 5.34
CA HIS A 206 -4.14 -40.28 4.07
C HIS A 206 -3.74 -39.46 2.84
N GLU A 207 -2.69 -38.65 2.96
CA GLU A 207 -2.18 -37.74 1.91
C GLU A 207 -0.78 -38.15 1.47
N LEU A 208 -0.40 -37.69 0.26
CA LEU A 208 0.98 -37.79 -0.24
C LEU A 208 1.79 -36.64 0.36
N TYR A 209 2.57 -36.90 1.41
CA TYR A 209 3.39 -35.89 2.06
C TYR A 209 4.68 -35.61 1.28
N LEU A 210 4.95 -34.33 0.98
CA LEU A 210 6.23 -33.92 0.39
C LEU A 210 7.40 -34.19 1.33
N THR A 211 7.17 -34.11 2.64
CA THR A 211 8.16 -34.37 3.69
C THR A 211 8.75 -35.77 3.64
N ASP A 212 8.00 -36.78 3.15
CA ASP A 212 8.49 -38.13 2.97
C ASP A 212 9.58 -38.26 1.88
N VAL A 213 9.64 -37.32 0.94
CA VAL A 213 10.69 -37.30 -0.10
C VAL A 213 12.09 -37.28 0.51
N LEU A 214 12.27 -36.56 1.62
CA LEU A 214 13.56 -36.44 2.29
C LEU A 214 14.01 -37.82 2.87
N ARG A 215 13.14 -38.51 3.58
CA ARG A 215 13.40 -39.85 4.10
C ARG A 215 13.67 -40.84 2.98
N LEU A 216 12.85 -40.86 1.92
CA LEU A 216 13.00 -41.76 0.77
C LEU A 216 14.31 -41.50 0.02
N ALA A 217 14.74 -40.26 -0.13
CA ALA A 217 16.01 -39.90 -0.75
C ALA A 217 17.19 -40.45 0.07
N ARG A 218 17.14 -40.28 1.39
CA ARG A 218 18.15 -40.78 2.31
C ARG A 218 18.24 -42.34 2.30
N GLU A 219 17.09 -43.03 2.34
CA GLU A 219 17.02 -44.49 2.22
C GLU A 219 17.60 -45.01 0.89
N ALA A 220 17.51 -44.19 -0.16
CA ALA A 220 18.10 -44.49 -1.48
C ALA A 220 19.60 -44.14 -1.57
N GLY A 221 20.21 -43.65 -0.48
CA GLY A 221 21.63 -43.33 -0.40
C GLY A 221 22.00 -41.92 -0.87
N TYR A 222 21.03 -41.04 -1.10
CA TYR A 222 21.32 -39.66 -1.47
C TYR A 222 21.56 -38.78 -0.22
N PRO A 223 22.50 -37.82 -0.26
CA PRO A 223 22.67 -36.82 0.81
C PRO A 223 21.44 -35.93 0.94
N VAL A 224 21.07 -35.60 2.17
CA VAL A 224 20.00 -34.71 2.51
C VAL A 224 20.49 -33.69 3.55
N GLN A 225 20.08 -32.42 3.46
CA GLN A 225 20.59 -31.37 4.30
C GLN A 225 19.47 -30.49 4.88
N GLY A 226 19.76 -29.86 6.03
CA GLY A 226 18.89 -28.88 6.67
C GLY A 226 19.58 -27.54 6.81
N ALA A 227 19.14 -26.54 6.04
CA ALA A 227 19.57 -25.16 6.13
C ALA A 227 18.80 -24.42 7.23
N ARG A 228 19.46 -23.98 8.26
CA ARG A 228 18.78 -23.36 9.41
C ARG A 228 18.65 -21.86 9.25
N LEU A 229 17.40 -21.36 9.19
CA LEU A 229 17.08 -19.94 9.16
C LEU A 229 17.00 -19.37 10.57
N VAL A 230 17.67 -18.23 10.80
CA VAL A 230 17.66 -17.53 12.12
C VAL A 230 16.37 -16.71 12.28
N ASP A 231 15.97 -15.97 11.23
CA ASP A 231 14.74 -15.17 11.26
C ASP A 231 13.52 -16.02 10.92
N SER A 232 12.93 -16.63 11.95
CA SER A 232 11.78 -17.51 11.81
C SER A 232 10.54 -16.85 11.21
N ALA A 233 10.40 -15.53 11.35
CA ALA A 233 9.25 -14.81 10.81
C ALA A 233 9.17 -14.94 9.28
N LYS A 234 10.31 -15.02 8.59
CA LYS A 234 10.36 -15.12 7.12
C LYS A 234 9.70 -16.36 6.55
N VAL A 235 9.61 -17.43 7.32
CA VAL A 235 9.04 -18.72 6.88
C VAL A 235 7.78 -19.12 7.66
N THR A 236 7.23 -18.21 8.44
CA THR A 236 5.97 -18.43 9.14
C THR A 236 4.80 -18.36 8.16
N GLY A 237 4.04 -19.45 8.05
CA GLY A 237 2.85 -19.53 7.21
C GLY A 237 1.66 -18.79 7.81
N VAL A 238 0.84 -18.20 6.94
CA VAL A 238 -0.41 -17.50 7.31
C VAL A 238 -1.61 -18.38 7.00
N ASN A 239 -2.36 -18.76 8.03
CA ASN A 239 -3.52 -19.64 7.89
C ASN A 239 -4.85 -19.02 8.31
N ASP A 240 -4.81 -17.96 9.10
CA ASP A 240 -5.97 -17.25 9.59
C ASP A 240 -5.70 -15.73 9.65
N ARG A 241 -6.71 -14.95 10.06
CA ARG A 241 -6.59 -13.49 10.10
C ARG A 241 -5.74 -12.96 11.24
N VAL A 242 -5.54 -13.71 12.30
CA VAL A 242 -4.65 -13.33 13.40
C VAL A 242 -3.21 -13.43 12.93
N GLN A 243 -2.87 -14.54 12.28
CA GLN A 243 -1.55 -14.74 11.66
C GLN A 243 -1.30 -13.73 10.53
N LEU A 244 -2.34 -13.40 9.72
CA LEU A 244 -2.24 -12.36 8.70
C LEU A 244 -1.88 -11.00 9.31
N ALA A 245 -2.55 -10.60 10.39
CA ALA A 245 -2.27 -9.33 11.07
C ALA A 245 -0.86 -9.29 11.65
N ALA A 246 -0.40 -10.39 12.26
CA ALA A 246 0.96 -10.52 12.78
C ALA A 246 2.02 -10.43 11.65
N ALA A 247 1.78 -11.10 10.53
CA ALA A 247 2.64 -11.03 9.35
C ALA A 247 2.67 -9.60 8.78
N ALA A 248 1.52 -8.90 8.70
CA ALA A 248 1.43 -7.51 8.24
C ALA A 248 2.28 -6.59 9.11
N HIS A 249 2.20 -6.72 10.42
CA HIS A 249 2.98 -5.93 11.36
C HIS A 249 4.50 -6.17 11.19
N THR A 250 4.90 -7.43 11.04
CA THR A 250 6.30 -7.81 10.82
C THR A 250 6.83 -7.27 9.49
N LEU A 251 6.05 -7.40 8.40
CA LEU A 251 6.44 -6.87 7.09
C LEU A 251 6.56 -5.35 7.12
N ASN A 252 5.59 -4.66 7.74
CA ASN A 252 5.65 -3.21 7.88
C ASN A 252 6.94 -2.79 8.61
N ARG A 253 7.32 -3.49 9.69
CA ARG A 253 8.58 -3.23 10.40
C ARG A 253 9.80 -3.37 9.47
N TYR A 254 9.87 -4.40 8.63
CA TYR A 254 10.96 -4.57 7.66
C TYR A 254 10.99 -3.44 6.62
N ILE A 255 9.82 -3.02 6.13
CA ILE A 255 9.70 -1.90 5.19
C ILE A 255 10.17 -0.60 5.83
N LEU A 256 9.73 -0.30 7.05
CA LEU A 256 10.16 0.90 7.79
C LEU A 256 11.67 0.90 8.04
N GLU A 257 12.25 -0.22 8.50
CA GLU A 257 13.69 -0.36 8.70
C GLU A 257 14.47 -0.13 7.40
N ARG A 258 13.99 -0.65 6.27
CA ARG A 258 14.59 -0.43 4.95
C ARG A 258 14.66 1.07 4.61
N HIS A 259 13.55 1.80 4.80
CA HIS A 259 13.50 3.24 4.53
C HIS A 259 14.40 4.03 5.49
N MET A 260 14.40 3.71 6.80
CA MET A 260 15.26 4.36 7.77
C MET A 260 16.76 4.14 7.45
N ARG A 261 17.14 2.92 7.05
CA ARG A 261 18.51 2.63 6.60
C ARG A 261 18.88 3.33 5.29
N ALA A 262 17.91 3.68 4.48
CA ALA A 262 18.08 4.46 3.25
C ALA A 262 18.12 5.99 3.49
N GLY A 263 18.02 6.44 4.74
CA GLY A 263 18.16 7.86 5.11
C GLY A 263 16.83 8.59 5.34
N VAL A 264 15.71 7.88 5.48
CA VAL A 264 14.40 8.46 5.82
C VAL A 264 14.25 8.53 7.34
N THR A 265 13.80 9.67 7.86
CA THR A 265 13.45 9.81 9.29
C THR A 265 11.99 9.42 9.51
N ILE A 266 11.73 8.33 10.21
CA ILE A 266 10.39 7.90 10.64
C ILE A 266 10.29 8.13 12.14
N MET A 267 9.47 9.12 12.55
CA MET A 267 9.41 9.57 13.96
C MET A 267 8.71 8.57 14.89
N ASP A 268 7.69 7.90 14.37
CA ASP A 268 6.94 6.88 15.12
C ASP A 268 6.66 5.65 14.25
N PRO A 269 7.55 4.65 14.28
CA PRO A 269 7.36 3.41 13.54
C PRO A 269 6.09 2.64 13.92
N ALA A 270 5.58 2.82 15.14
CA ALA A 270 4.43 2.06 15.63
C ALA A 270 3.11 2.48 14.95
N THR A 271 3.00 3.75 14.55
CA THR A 271 1.78 4.29 13.91
C THR A 271 1.95 4.56 12.41
N THR A 272 3.12 4.27 11.85
CA THR A 272 3.41 4.47 10.43
C THR A 272 3.23 3.18 9.64
N TRP A 273 2.47 3.24 8.54
CA TRP A 273 2.23 2.11 7.64
C TRP A 273 2.64 2.46 6.22
N ILE A 274 3.48 1.62 5.62
CA ILE A 274 4.04 1.86 4.28
C ILE A 274 3.91 0.58 3.45
N ASP A 275 3.32 0.69 2.27
CA ASP A 275 3.23 -0.42 1.32
C ASP A 275 4.58 -0.74 0.68
N THR A 276 4.72 -1.96 0.19
CA THR A 276 5.98 -2.53 -0.33
C THR A 276 6.58 -1.72 -1.48
N ASP A 277 5.73 -1.16 -2.36
CA ASP A 277 6.13 -0.47 -3.58
C ASP A 277 6.33 1.03 -3.42
N VAL A 278 6.10 1.55 -2.22
CA VAL A 278 6.34 2.95 -1.88
C VAL A 278 7.84 3.27 -1.92
N ARG A 279 8.15 4.44 -2.48
CA ARG A 279 9.52 4.98 -2.53
C ARG A 279 9.59 6.30 -1.80
N ILE A 280 10.63 6.51 -1.02
CA ILE A 280 10.83 7.74 -0.24
C ILE A 280 12.29 8.17 -0.40
N GLY A 281 12.49 9.44 -0.77
CA GLY A 281 13.79 10.06 -0.90
C GLY A 281 14.48 10.31 0.45
N ARG A 282 15.80 10.51 0.41
CA ARG A 282 16.62 10.77 1.60
C ARG A 282 16.20 12.07 2.29
N ASP A 283 16.51 12.16 3.57
CA ASP A 283 16.28 13.32 4.44
C ASP A 283 14.80 13.72 4.58
N THR A 284 13.87 12.91 3.98
CA THR A 284 12.44 13.06 4.19
C THR A 284 12.05 12.65 5.61
N VAL A 285 11.17 13.45 6.23
CA VAL A 285 10.63 13.23 7.57
C VAL A 285 9.20 12.74 7.50
N VAL A 286 8.95 11.53 8.02
CA VAL A 286 7.61 10.94 8.18
C VAL A 286 7.19 11.07 9.64
N ARG A 287 6.13 11.83 9.88
CA ARG A 287 5.57 12.10 11.22
C ARG A 287 4.58 11.00 11.64
N PRO A 288 4.18 10.95 12.93
CA PRO A 288 3.25 9.92 13.42
C PRO A 288 1.92 9.87 12.66
N GLY A 289 1.31 8.67 12.60
CA GLY A 289 -0.01 8.43 12.02
C GLY A 289 -0.07 8.48 10.50
N VAL A 290 1.06 8.33 9.81
CA VAL A 290 1.13 8.38 8.34
C VAL A 290 0.89 7.00 7.73
N GLN A 291 0.11 6.98 6.64
CA GLN A 291 -0.07 5.82 5.77
C GLN A 291 0.34 6.19 4.34
N LEU A 292 1.33 5.48 3.79
CA LEU A 292 1.76 5.61 2.39
C LEU A 292 1.44 4.31 1.66
N LEU A 293 0.50 4.37 0.73
CA LEU A 293 -0.14 3.19 0.16
C LEU A 293 0.07 3.10 -1.36
N GLY A 294 -0.01 1.87 -1.86
CA GLY A 294 0.11 1.57 -3.28
C GLY A 294 1.50 1.92 -3.84
N THR A 295 1.53 2.68 -4.94
CA THR A 295 2.76 3.09 -5.64
C THR A 295 3.16 4.53 -5.31
N THR A 296 2.85 5.02 -4.11
CA THR A 296 3.18 6.38 -3.66
C THR A 296 4.68 6.64 -3.73
N VAL A 297 5.06 7.81 -4.26
CA VAL A 297 6.46 8.26 -4.36
C VAL A 297 6.62 9.59 -3.65
N ILE A 298 7.57 9.66 -2.72
CA ILE A 298 7.95 10.86 -1.99
C ILE A 298 9.38 11.23 -2.38
N GLY A 299 9.62 12.49 -2.71
CA GLY A 299 10.95 13.02 -3.04
C GLY A 299 11.88 13.14 -1.83
N GLU A 300 13.00 13.81 -2.02
CA GLU A 300 13.98 14.14 -0.97
C GLU A 300 13.53 15.37 -0.16
N ASP A 301 14.05 15.53 1.08
CA ASP A 301 13.81 16.69 1.96
C ASP A 301 12.31 17.01 2.21
N ALA A 302 11.41 16.08 1.97
CA ALA A 302 9.96 16.30 2.16
C ALA A 302 9.54 16.11 3.62
N GLU A 303 8.40 16.69 4.00
CA GLU A 303 7.77 16.49 5.31
C GLU A 303 6.35 15.94 5.14
N ILE A 304 6.10 14.71 5.61
CA ILE A 304 4.80 14.03 5.49
C ILE A 304 4.20 13.78 6.86
N GLY A 305 2.96 14.21 7.05
CA GLY A 305 2.21 14.02 8.28
C GLY A 305 2.30 15.23 9.24
N PRO A 306 1.74 15.10 10.49
CA PRO A 306 1.11 13.88 11.00
C PRO A 306 -0.22 13.53 10.32
N ASP A 307 -0.76 12.35 10.63
CA ASP A 307 -2.12 11.90 10.29
C ASP A 307 -2.48 12.13 8.80
N SER A 308 -1.60 11.69 7.89
CA SER A 308 -1.83 11.79 6.45
C SER A 308 -1.90 10.40 5.82
N THR A 309 -2.86 10.21 4.90
CA THR A 309 -2.99 9.00 4.09
C THR A 309 -2.82 9.37 2.63
N LEU A 310 -1.80 8.81 1.98
CA LEU A 310 -1.50 9.05 0.57
C LEU A 310 -1.48 7.73 -0.18
N THR A 311 -2.34 7.60 -1.20
CA THR A 311 -2.46 6.41 -2.04
C THR A 311 -2.12 6.77 -3.48
N ASN A 312 -1.17 6.05 -4.10
CA ASN A 312 -0.77 6.28 -5.49
C ASN A 312 -0.45 7.75 -5.80
N THR A 313 0.15 8.44 -4.83
CA THR A 313 0.36 9.90 -4.87
C THR A 313 1.84 10.20 -5.06
N VAL A 314 2.16 11.20 -5.87
CA VAL A 314 3.53 11.69 -6.07
C VAL A 314 3.71 12.99 -5.30
N VAL A 315 4.72 13.04 -4.44
CA VAL A 315 5.11 14.24 -3.69
C VAL A 315 6.55 14.57 -4.03
N GLY A 316 6.78 15.77 -4.53
CA GLY A 316 8.10 16.24 -4.97
C GLY A 316 9.01 16.68 -3.81
N ASP A 317 10.25 16.98 -4.16
CA ASP A 317 11.30 17.35 -3.22
C ASP A 317 10.93 18.61 -2.41
N GLY A 318 11.25 18.60 -1.11
CA GLY A 318 11.00 19.71 -0.21
C GLY A 318 9.52 20.05 0.01
N ALA A 319 8.60 19.24 -0.51
CA ALA A 319 7.17 19.47 -0.32
C ALA A 319 6.71 19.09 1.10
N ARG A 320 5.62 19.72 1.55
CA ARG A 320 5.08 19.50 2.88
C ARG A 320 3.60 19.14 2.82
N VAL A 321 3.23 17.96 3.34
CA VAL A 321 1.86 17.45 3.35
C VAL A 321 1.44 17.09 4.77
N ILE A 322 0.44 17.81 5.31
CA ILE A 322 0.02 17.71 6.71
C ILE A 322 -1.45 17.35 6.80
N ARG A 323 -1.81 16.34 7.63
CA ARG A 323 -3.22 15.97 7.93
C ARG A 323 -4.08 15.94 6.67
N THR A 324 -3.61 15.25 5.66
CA THR A 324 -4.19 15.26 4.32
C THR A 324 -4.54 13.85 3.87
N HIS A 325 -5.69 13.71 3.22
CA HIS A 325 -6.03 12.52 2.47
C HIS A 325 -5.78 12.79 0.98
N GLY A 326 -4.92 11.99 0.34
CA GLY A 326 -4.56 12.14 -1.08
C GLY A 326 -4.66 10.81 -1.82
N GLU A 327 -5.28 10.83 -3.00
CA GLU A 327 -5.42 9.68 -3.88
C GLU A 327 -5.10 10.07 -5.32
N ALA A 328 -4.18 9.35 -5.95
CA ALA A 328 -3.77 9.56 -7.35
C ALA A 328 -3.56 11.06 -7.67
N ALA A 329 -2.83 11.75 -6.79
CA ALA A 329 -2.56 13.17 -6.86
C ALA A 329 -1.05 13.43 -7.07
N VAL A 330 -0.74 14.62 -7.56
CA VAL A 330 0.63 15.12 -7.72
C VAL A 330 0.79 16.42 -6.94
N VAL A 331 1.75 16.44 -6.03
CA VAL A 331 2.19 17.61 -5.26
C VAL A 331 3.61 17.90 -5.67
N ALA A 332 3.86 18.94 -6.46
CA ALA A 332 5.19 19.24 -6.99
C ALA A 332 6.16 19.77 -5.91
N ALA A 333 7.42 19.93 -6.29
CA ALA A 333 8.50 20.34 -5.40
C ALA A 333 8.18 21.65 -4.65
N GLY A 334 8.54 21.71 -3.36
CA GLY A 334 8.36 22.87 -2.50
C GLY A 334 6.90 23.26 -2.24
N ALA A 335 5.93 22.51 -2.74
CA ALA A 335 4.51 22.81 -2.52
C ALA A 335 4.06 22.42 -1.10
N THR A 336 2.99 23.05 -0.62
CA THR A 336 2.46 22.81 0.73
C THR A 336 0.98 22.43 0.68
N VAL A 337 0.60 21.38 1.42
CA VAL A 337 -0.78 20.90 1.49
C VAL A 337 -1.22 20.71 2.94
N GLY A 338 -2.45 21.14 3.23
CA GLY A 338 -3.12 20.90 4.50
C GLY A 338 -3.05 22.07 5.48
N PRO A 339 -3.51 21.87 6.74
CA PRO A 339 -4.11 20.60 7.22
C PRO A 339 -5.57 20.41 6.78
N PHE A 340 -6.08 19.16 6.94
CA PHE A 340 -7.47 18.76 6.68
C PHE A 340 -7.91 19.00 5.23
N SER A 341 -7.06 18.62 4.29
CA SER A 341 -7.33 18.72 2.85
C SER A 341 -7.61 17.36 2.26
N TYR A 342 -8.43 17.31 1.20
CA TYR A 342 -8.71 16.11 0.45
C TYR A 342 -8.34 16.30 -1.03
N LEU A 343 -7.27 15.63 -1.45
CA LEU A 343 -6.81 15.61 -2.83
C LEU A 343 -7.36 14.36 -3.52
N ARG A 344 -8.40 14.53 -4.34
CA ARG A 344 -8.99 13.43 -5.09
C ARG A 344 -8.23 13.20 -6.41
N PRO A 345 -8.49 12.05 -7.08
CA PRO A 345 -7.80 11.70 -8.32
C PRO A 345 -7.79 12.81 -9.38
N GLY A 346 -6.63 12.97 -10.03
CA GLY A 346 -6.41 13.99 -11.05
C GLY A 346 -6.10 15.38 -10.49
N THR A 347 -5.78 15.50 -9.19
CA THR A 347 -5.27 16.75 -8.62
C THR A 347 -3.78 16.88 -8.92
N VAL A 348 -3.40 18.01 -9.53
CA VAL A 348 -2.00 18.41 -9.78
C VAL A 348 -1.76 19.77 -9.15
N LEU A 349 -0.89 19.85 -8.16
CA LEU A 349 -0.43 21.10 -7.53
C LEU A 349 0.99 21.40 -8.02
N GLY A 350 1.16 22.51 -8.68
CA GLY A 350 2.44 22.98 -9.23
C GLY A 350 3.45 23.38 -8.17
N GLU A 351 4.71 23.59 -8.61
CA GLU A 351 5.84 23.95 -7.74
C GLU A 351 5.54 25.13 -6.84
N SER A 352 5.95 25.03 -5.57
CA SER A 352 5.74 26.04 -4.55
C SER A 352 4.28 26.51 -4.40
N GLY A 353 3.34 25.72 -4.93
CA GLY A 353 1.91 25.93 -4.79
C GLY A 353 1.43 25.67 -3.37
N LYS A 354 0.23 26.16 -3.05
CA LYS A 354 -0.35 25.96 -1.72
C LYS A 354 -1.82 25.55 -1.80
N ILE A 355 -2.14 24.42 -1.18
CA ILE A 355 -3.49 24.04 -0.80
C ILE A 355 -3.55 24.12 0.73
N GLY A 356 -4.42 24.96 1.27
CA GLY A 356 -4.51 25.17 2.72
C GLY A 356 -5.66 24.39 3.35
N ALA A 357 -6.08 24.83 4.54
CA ALA A 357 -7.00 24.07 5.37
C ALA A 357 -8.42 23.94 4.78
N PHE A 358 -8.99 22.73 4.93
CA PHE A 358 -10.37 22.41 4.53
C PHE A 358 -10.62 22.64 3.03
N VAL A 359 -9.66 22.26 2.20
CA VAL A 359 -9.77 22.34 0.73
C VAL A 359 -9.95 20.95 0.15
N GLU A 360 -10.96 20.80 -0.69
CA GLU A 360 -11.18 19.58 -1.48
C GLU A 360 -10.91 19.89 -2.95
N THR A 361 -10.15 19.00 -3.61
CA THR A 361 -9.79 19.13 -5.04
C THR A 361 -10.08 17.85 -5.81
N LYS A 362 -10.46 17.97 -7.09
CA LYS A 362 -10.71 16.85 -7.99
C LYS A 362 -10.47 17.26 -9.44
N ASN A 363 -9.69 16.46 -10.19
CA ASN A 363 -9.45 16.69 -11.62
C ASN A 363 -9.12 18.17 -11.91
N VAL A 364 -8.06 18.66 -11.24
CA VAL A 364 -7.64 20.06 -11.29
C VAL A 364 -6.14 20.18 -11.48
N GLU A 365 -5.76 21.13 -12.32
CA GLU A 365 -4.38 21.56 -12.49
C GLU A 365 -4.22 22.95 -11.87
N ILE A 366 -3.35 23.08 -10.87
CA ILE A 366 -3.04 24.32 -10.16
C ILE A 366 -1.61 24.70 -10.48
N GLY A 367 -1.41 25.84 -11.12
CA GLY A 367 -0.11 26.33 -11.57
C GLY A 367 0.85 26.65 -10.42
N ARG A 368 2.14 26.77 -10.75
CA ARG A 368 3.20 27.09 -9.79
C ARG A 368 2.90 28.37 -9.03
N HIS A 369 3.32 28.43 -7.75
CA HIS A 369 3.14 29.56 -6.83
C HIS A 369 1.68 29.98 -6.61
N THR A 370 0.70 29.23 -7.12
CA THR A 370 -0.73 29.51 -6.91
C THR A 370 -1.19 29.02 -5.56
N LYS A 371 -2.08 29.78 -4.94
CA LYS A 371 -2.56 29.51 -3.58
C LYS A 371 -4.07 29.31 -3.54
N VAL A 372 -4.50 28.24 -2.89
CA VAL A 372 -5.89 27.91 -2.53
C VAL A 372 -5.94 27.71 -1.03
N PRO A 373 -5.96 28.81 -0.23
CA PRO A 373 -5.56 28.72 1.17
C PRO A 373 -6.63 28.20 2.14
N HIS A 374 -7.95 28.30 1.84
CA HIS A 374 -8.99 28.07 2.84
C HIS A 374 -10.33 27.64 2.28
N LEU A 375 -10.98 26.62 2.90
CA LEU A 375 -12.41 26.31 2.81
C LEU A 375 -12.97 26.28 1.38
N THR A 376 -12.28 25.66 0.45
CA THR A 376 -12.57 25.78 -1.00
C THR A 376 -12.82 24.39 -1.61
N TYR A 377 -13.83 24.30 -2.47
CA TYR A 377 -14.02 23.16 -3.36
C TYR A 377 -13.61 23.51 -4.79
N ILE A 378 -12.70 22.73 -5.37
CA ILE A 378 -12.28 22.85 -6.79
C ILE A 378 -12.46 21.53 -7.51
N GLY A 379 -13.40 21.50 -8.43
CA GLY A 379 -13.65 20.35 -9.32
C GLY A 379 -13.58 20.76 -10.78
N ASP A 380 -12.93 19.91 -11.59
CA ASP A 380 -12.83 20.09 -13.05
C ASP A 380 -12.37 21.49 -13.47
N ALA A 381 -11.15 21.88 -13.07
CA ALA A 381 -10.64 23.23 -13.31
C ALA A 381 -9.18 23.23 -13.78
N THR A 382 -8.76 24.34 -14.38
CA THR A 382 -7.36 24.72 -14.57
C THR A 382 -7.16 26.10 -13.98
N ILE A 383 -6.12 26.28 -13.15
CA ILE A 383 -5.77 27.54 -12.53
C ILE A 383 -4.32 27.85 -12.90
N GLY A 384 -4.09 28.98 -13.54
CA GLY A 384 -2.76 29.45 -13.95
C GLY A 384 -1.84 29.73 -12.76
N GLU A 385 -0.61 30.10 -13.06
CA GLU A 385 0.42 30.38 -12.06
C GLU A 385 0.21 31.71 -11.30
N HIS A 386 0.82 31.80 -10.11
CA HIS A 386 0.82 33.01 -9.28
C HIS A 386 -0.57 33.56 -8.91
N SER A 387 -1.62 32.76 -9.04
CA SER A 387 -2.99 33.11 -8.68
C SER A 387 -3.28 32.88 -7.21
N ASN A 388 -4.30 33.56 -6.67
CA ASN A 388 -4.74 33.37 -5.30
C ASN A 388 -6.27 33.26 -5.25
N ILE A 389 -6.75 32.11 -4.86
CA ILE A 389 -8.19 31.83 -4.73
C ILE A 389 -8.64 32.23 -3.32
N GLY A 390 -9.63 33.12 -3.23
CA GLY A 390 -10.18 33.58 -1.96
C GLY A 390 -10.85 32.46 -1.16
N ALA A 391 -10.93 32.66 0.14
CA ALA A 391 -11.55 31.69 1.04
C ALA A 391 -13.00 31.39 0.66
N SER A 392 -13.47 30.17 0.96
CA SER A 392 -14.85 29.72 0.70
C SER A 392 -15.29 29.81 -0.78
N SER A 393 -14.35 29.77 -1.70
CA SER A 393 -14.67 29.76 -3.12
C SER A 393 -15.17 28.38 -3.55
N VAL A 394 -16.15 28.33 -4.47
CA VAL A 394 -16.71 27.07 -4.96
C VAL A 394 -16.74 27.06 -6.48
N PHE A 395 -16.13 26.02 -7.06
CA PHE A 395 -16.18 25.74 -8.48
C PHE A 395 -17.39 24.85 -8.77
N VAL A 396 -18.49 25.47 -9.18
CA VAL A 396 -19.76 24.79 -9.46
C VAL A 396 -19.66 24.12 -10.81
N ASN A 397 -19.15 22.90 -10.84
CA ASN A 397 -18.78 22.16 -12.04
C ASN A 397 -19.89 21.22 -12.58
N TYR A 398 -21.04 21.12 -11.91
CA TYR A 398 -22.13 20.21 -12.29
C TYR A 398 -23.45 20.94 -12.43
N ASP A 399 -24.08 20.82 -13.59
CA ASP A 399 -25.35 21.48 -13.93
C ASP A 399 -26.61 20.63 -13.62
N GLY A 400 -26.44 19.47 -13.01
CA GLY A 400 -27.49 18.48 -12.75
C GLY A 400 -27.52 17.36 -13.79
N VAL A 401 -26.82 17.49 -14.93
CA VAL A 401 -26.73 16.49 -16.00
C VAL A 401 -25.29 16.23 -16.42
N ARG A 402 -24.49 17.28 -16.60
CA ARG A 402 -23.11 17.22 -17.13
C ARG A 402 -22.16 17.99 -16.23
N LYS A 403 -20.88 17.64 -16.34
CA LYS A 403 -19.78 18.37 -15.70
C LYS A 403 -19.16 19.32 -16.73
N HIS A 404 -18.79 20.51 -16.26
CA HIS A 404 -18.18 21.56 -17.03
C HIS A 404 -16.88 22.00 -16.35
N ARG A 405 -15.96 22.54 -17.14
CA ARG A 405 -14.64 22.98 -16.68
C ARG A 405 -14.61 24.49 -16.48
N THR A 406 -13.95 24.92 -15.40
CA THR A 406 -13.59 26.31 -15.16
C THR A 406 -12.13 26.54 -15.51
N VAL A 407 -11.84 27.67 -16.17
CA VAL A 407 -10.47 28.11 -16.47
C VAL A 407 -10.20 29.42 -15.75
N VAL A 408 -9.17 29.42 -14.89
CA VAL A 408 -8.68 30.62 -14.22
C VAL A 408 -7.26 30.88 -14.71
N GLY A 409 -7.01 32.07 -15.22
CA GLY A 409 -5.71 32.47 -15.75
C GLY A 409 -4.64 32.64 -14.65
N SER A 410 -3.51 33.19 -15.08
CA SER A 410 -2.38 33.49 -14.19
C SER A 410 -2.54 34.85 -13.50
N HIS A 411 -1.90 35.00 -12.34
CA HIS A 411 -1.93 36.26 -11.56
C HIS A 411 -3.33 36.73 -11.14
N VAL A 412 -4.34 35.86 -11.18
CA VAL A 412 -5.72 36.16 -10.77
C VAL A 412 -5.81 36.28 -9.24
N ARG A 413 -6.63 37.20 -8.77
CA ARG A 413 -6.95 37.38 -7.33
C ARG A 413 -8.45 37.32 -7.16
N THR A 414 -8.98 36.26 -6.57
CA THR A 414 -10.41 36.18 -6.26
C THR A 414 -10.70 36.60 -4.84
N GLY A 415 -11.80 37.32 -4.67
CA GLY A 415 -12.35 37.62 -3.33
C GLY A 415 -12.88 36.36 -2.66
N SER A 416 -13.08 36.41 -1.36
CA SER A 416 -13.73 35.33 -0.62
C SER A 416 -15.17 35.10 -1.09
N ASP A 417 -15.67 33.87 -0.94
CA ASP A 417 -17.04 33.49 -1.35
C ASP A 417 -17.30 33.68 -2.86
N THR A 418 -16.27 33.55 -3.72
CA THR A 418 -16.45 33.58 -5.18
C THR A 418 -17.01 32.23 -5.66
N MET A 419 -18.15 32.29 -6.37
CA MET A 419 -18.78 31.13 -7.01
C MET A 419 -18.49 31.15 -8.52
N PHE A 420 -17.80 30.10 -9.02
CA PHE A 420 -17.53 29.94 -10.45
C PHE A 420 -18.56 28.98 -11.04
N ILE A 421 -19.55 29.50 -11.76
CA ILE A 421 -20.57 28.68 -12.43
C ILE A 421 -20.02 28.22 -13.77
N ALA A 422 -19.51 26.99 -13.80
CA ALA A 422 -18.90 26.43 -14.99
C ALA A 422 -19.94 26.15 -16.12
N PRO A 423 -19.56 26.32 -17.40
CA PRO A 423 -18.25 26.73 -17.89
C PRO A 423 -18.02 28.24 -17.72
N VAL A 424 -16.89 28.66 -17.21
CA VAL A 424 -16.50 30.06 -17.10
C VAL A 424 -14.99 30.19 -17.19
N THR A 425 -14.52 31.27 -17.86
CA THR A 425 -13.11 31.63 -17.98
C THR A 425 -12.84 32.94 -17.25
N VAL A 426 -11.79 32.96 -16.42
CA VAL A 426 -11.29 34.18 -15.78
C VAL A 426 -9.92 34.50 -16.35
N GLY A 427 -9.82 35.62 -17.06
CA GLY A 427 -8.60 36.00 -17.74
C GLY A 427 -7.44 36.39 -16.83
N ASP A 428 -6.22 36.39 -17.36
CA ASP A 428 -5.00 36.74 -16.64
C ASP A 428 -5.09 38.07 -15.90
N GLY A 429 -4.58 38.10 -14.67
CA GLY A 429 -4.54 39.33 -13.87
C GLY A 429 -5.91 39.86 -13.46
N ALA A 430 -7.00 39.15 -13.70
CA ALA A 430 -8.34 39.56 -13.28
C ALA A 430 -8.53 39.46 -11.77
N TYR A 431 -9.47 40.23 -11.25
CA TYR A 431 -9.90 40.27 -9.85
C TYR A 431 -11.38 39.94 -9.73
N THR A 432 -11.80 39.38 -8.60
CA THR A 432 -13.22 39.34 -8.22
C THR A 432 -13.42 40.01 -6.87
N GLY A 433 -14.55 40.70 -6.70
CA GLY A 433 -14.99 41.17 -5.38
C GLY A 433 -15.45 39.98 -4.52
N ALA A 434 -15.44 40.15 -3.18
CA ALA A 434 -15.99 39.16 -2.28
C ALA A 434 -17.50 38.91 -2.54
N GLY A 435 -17.95 37.66 -2.44
CA GLY A 435 -19.34 37.26 -2.69
C GLY A 435 -19.75 37.30 -4.16
N THR A 436 -18.79 37.34 -5.10
CA THR A 436 -19.09 37.39 -6.54
C THR A 436 -19.54 36.02 -7.07
N VAL A 437 -20.63 36.00 -7.84
CA VAL A 437 -21.12 34.83 -8.58
C VAL A 437 -20.83 35.05 -10.07
N LEU A 438 -19.82 34.33 -10.57
CA LEU A 438 -19.41 34.40 -11.98
C LEU A 438 -20.28 33.46 -12.82
N ARG A 439 -21.01 34.01 -13.80
CA ARG A 439 -21.83 33.28 -14.78
C ARG A 439 -21.37 33.56 -16.21
N GLU A 440 -20.53 34.54 -16.38
CA GLU A 440 -19.97 34.96 -17.66
C GLU A 440 -18.44 35.08 -17.52
N ASP A 441 -17.75 34.99 -18.66
CA ASP A 441 -16.30 35.10 -18.69
C ASP A 441 -15.83 36.49 -18.21
N VAL A 442 -14.72 36.50 -17.48
CA VAL A 442 -14.09 37.72 -16.97
C VAL A 442 -12.89 38.04 -17.83
N PRO A 443 -12.88 39.20 -18.55
CA PRO A 443 -11.75 39.59 -19.38
C PRO A 443 -10.44 39.75 -18.58
N PRO A 444 -9.26 39.59 -19.22
CA PRO A 444 -7.98 39.84 -18.55
C PRO A 444 -7.92 41.24 -17.91
N GLY A 445 -7.39 41.30 -16.67
CA GLY A 445 -7.23 42.53 -15.91
C GLY A 445 -8.53 43.18 -15.41
N ALA A 446 -9.69 42.59 -15.66
CA ALA A 446 -10.98 43.11 -15.20
C ALA A 446 -11.25 42.84 -13.71
N LEU A 447 -12.06 43.68 -13.10
CA LEU A 447 -12.67 43.44 -11.78
C LEU A 447 -14.13 42.99 -11.97
N ALA A 448 -14.42 41.75 -11.66
CA ALA A 448 -15.79 41.22 -11.64
C ALA A 448 -16.43 41.41 -10.28
N VAL A 449 -17.66 41.92 -10.26
CA VAL A 449 -18.50 42.08 -9.08
C VAL A 449 -19.95 41.73 -9.41
N SER A 450 -20.65 41.03 -8.53
CA SER A 450 -22.04 40.62 -8.75
C SER A 450 -23.00 41.10 -7.65
N GLY A 451 -22.70 42.17 -6.93
CA GLY A 451 -23.53 42.71 -5.90
C GLY A 451 -23.65 44.23 -5.99
N GLY A 452 -24.80 44.79 -5.64
CA GLY A 452 -24.96 46.23 -5.44
C GLY A 452 -24.30 46.69 -4.13
N PRO A 453 -24.23 48.03 -3.88
CA PRO A 453 -23.67 48.54 -2.65
C PRO A 453 -24.48 48.03 -1.43
N GLN A 454 -23.78 47.83 -0.33
CA GLN A 454 -24.40 47.43 0.93
C GLN A 454 -25.52 48.44 1.31
N ARG A 455 -26.65 47.90 1.71
CA ARG A 455 -27.77 48.69 2.24
C ARG A 455 -28.10 48.16 3.63
N ASN A 456 -28.03 49.06 4.62
CA ASN A 456 -28.47 48.77 5.96
C ASN A 456 -29.97 49.15 6.10
N ILE A 457 -30.77 48.21 6.57
CA ILE A 457 -32.19 48.46 6.86
C ILE A 457 -32.28 48.66 8.38
N GLU A 458 -32.20 49.91 8.79
CA GLU A 458 -32.23 50.25 10.18
C GLU A 458 -33.53 49.81 10.85
N ASN A 459 -33.44 49.46 12.12
CA ASN A 459 -34.56 49.00 12.95
C ASN A 459 -35.26 47.76 12.37
N TRP A 460 -34.59 46.96 11.52
CA TRP A 460 -35.21 45.79 10.87
C TRP A 460 -35.66 44.75 11.90
N VAL A 461 -34.80 44.43 12.90
CA VAL A 461 -35.11 43.44 13.94
C VAL A 461 -36.29 43.88 14.79
N GLN A 462 -36.31 45.14 15.20
CA GLN A 462 -37.43 45.69 16.00
C GLN A 462 -38.75 45.59 15.25
N ARG A 463 -38.73 45.86 13.93
CA ARG A 463 -39.95 45.82 13.10
C ARG A 463 -40.36 44.41 12.68
N LYS A 464 -39.43 43.54 12.42
CA LYS A 464 -39.70 42.21 11.83
C LYS A 464 -39.63 41.08 12.85
N ARG A 465 -39.01 41.29 14.00
CA ARG A 465 -38.81 40.32 15.07
C ARG A 465 -39.06 40.88 16.47
N PRO A 466 -40.17 41.66 16.68
CA PRO A 466 -40.44 42.24 17.98
C PRO A 466 -40.57 41.17 19.06
N GLY A 467 -40.18 41.48 20.31
CA GLY A 467 -40.27 40.57 21.45
C GLY A 467 -39.22 39.45 21.46
N THR A 468 -38.19 39.52 20.60
CA THR A 468 -37.08 38.57 20.64
C THR A 468 -35.89 39.18 21.41
N ALA A 469 -35.04 38.30 21.98
CA ALA A 469 -33.81 38.71 22.63
C ALA A 469 -32.91 39.59 21.73
N ALA A 470 -32.95 39.37 20.41
CA ALA A 470 -32.22 40.19 19.44
C ALA A 470 -32.80 41.62 19.34
N ALA A 471 -34.15 41.77 19.38
CA ALA A 471 -34.80 43.07 19.37
C ALA A 471 -34.48 43.84 20.65
N ASP A 472 -34.48 43.18 21.80
CA ASP A 472 -34.15 43.78 23.09
C ASP A 472 -32.67 44.18 23.16
N ALA A 473 -31.78 43.35 22.66
CA ALA A 473 -30.34 43.67 22.58
C ALA A 473 -30.07 44.88 21.67
N ALA A 474 -30.72 44.92 20.49
CA ALA A 474 -30.60 46.05 19.57
C ALA A 474 -31.16 47.37 20.17
N ALA A 475 -32.34 47.30 20.82
CA ALA A 475 -32.93 48.45 21.50
C ALA A 475 -32.00 48.98 22.61
N LYS A 476 -31.41 48.11 23.41
CA LYS A 476 -30.45 48.47 24.45
C LYS A 476 -29.19 49.12 23.89
N ALA A 477 -28.65 48.61 22.77
CA ALA A 477 -27.49 49.18 22.12
C ALA A 477 -27.79 50.58 21.57
N LEU A 478 -28.91 50.76 20.86
CA LEU A 478 -29.33 52.06 20.34
C LEU A 478 -29.53 53.10 21.46
N ALA A 479 -30.17 52.70 22.56
CA ALA A 479 -30.34 53.59 23.72
C ALA A 479 -29.01 53.99 24.39
N ALA A 480 -28.00 53.12 24.32
CA ALA A 480 -26.66 53.44 24.84
C ALA A 480 -25.88 54.43 23.94
N GLU A 481 -26.14 54.44 22.62
CA GLU A 481 -25.56 55.39 21.66
C GLU A 481 -26.19 56.79 21.75
N GLU A 482 -27.47 56.83 22.10
CA GLU A 482 -28.18 58.12 22.31
C GLU A 482 -27.81 58.86 23.62
N THR A 483 -27.03 58.21 24.50
CA THR A 483 -26.56 58.87 25.75
C THR A 483 -25.21 59.52 25.48
N PRO A 484 -25.14 60.93 25.43
CA PRO A 484 -23.88 61.58 25.10
C PRO A 484 -22.91 61.48 26.27
N GLY A 485 -21.89 60.66 26.18
CA GLY A 485 -20.87 60.65 27.20
C GLY A 485 -19.93 59.48 27.34
N ARG A 486 -19.68 58.64 26.27
CA ARG A 486 -18.61 57.66 26.39
C ARG A 486 -18.13 57.09 25.04
N ALA A 487 -17.75 57.94 24.11
CA ALA A 487 -17.06 57.53 22.92
C ALA A 487 -15.97 58.52 22.55
N THR A 488 -14.89 58.49 23.29
CA THR A 488 -13.63 59.06 22.76
C THR A 488 -12.49 58.37 23.49
N LYS A 489 -11.95 57.32 22.85
CA LYS A 489 -10.53 56.90 22.91
C LYS A 489 -10.42 55.45 22.49
N LEU A 490 -10.42 55.20 21.18
CA LEU A 490 -9.76 54.04 20.55
C LEU A 490 -9.72 54.24 19.01
N LYS A 491 -9.19 55.38 18.60
CA LYS A 491 -8.70 55.58 17.22
C LYS A 491 -7.50 56.51 17.31
N ASP A 492 -6.37 55.99 17.70
CA ASP A 492 -5.05 56.54 17.33
C ASP A 492 -4.02 55.48 17.72
N GLY A 493 -3.43 54.85 16.77
CA GLY A 493 -2.33 53.90 16.98
C GLY A 493 -2.28 52.76 15.96
N ASN A 494 -1.99 53.07 14.71
CA ASN A 494 -0.93 52.45 13.94
C ASN A 494 -0.94 52.92 12.48
N GLN A 495 -0.22 54.00 12.26
CA GLN A 495 0.54 54.21 11.04
C GLN A 495 2.01 54.07 11.42
N GLN A 496 2.62 52.93 11.09
CA GLN A 496 4.00 52.81 10.64
C GLN A 496 4.16 51.48 9.92
#